data_8f981b9cf990e988a0b11305c95c4faa
#
_entry.id   8f981b9cf990e988a0b11305c95c4faa
#
_cell.length_a   1.000
_cell.length_b   1.000
_cell.length_c   1.000
_cell.angle_alpha   90.00
_cell.angle_beta   90.00
_cell.angle_gamma   90.00
#
_symmetry.space_group_name_H-M   'P 1'
#
loop_
_entity.id
_entity.type
_entity.pdbx_description
1 polymer ?
#
loop_
_entity_poly.entity_id
_entity_poly.type
_entity_poly.pdbx_seq_one_letter_code
_entity_poly.pdbx_strand_id
1 'polypeptide(L)'
;MDRTHIKSKYCLSSAKKTLEELIEDISAKYILFSYNNTQQKANSRSNARISDSEILEILESKGEVTVFEKDFNPFTVGKTNIENHTERIFFCEVKKFKKDDRKKKQKQNKIKKENKLFEINNKEKKLSQSPLNYTGGKFKLLKKIFEKIPKDIEIFYDIFCGGFNVGANFNAGRVIGIDKNKELIELLDFLKKQNYEKLEKEIEKKIEYYGLSNSFENGYEYYGCNSQNGLGKYNKEKFLKLREDYNNKKNEILFLLLIFYSFNNQIRFNKKNEFNLPVGKRDFNSNLRKKLKNFIYNLQLVETKFQNMDFRDINLERINSENTFFYLDPPYLLGQASYNENNSWTENDEKDLLKFLERCNERKIRFALSNVLEHKGKENEILKDWCLKNNFFINEMDFNYYNSSYQVKNKNTTTREVLVTNFSK
;
A
#
# COMPACT_ATOMS: atom_id res chain seq x y z
N MET A 1 -5.57 14.62 24.52
CA MET A 1 -5.47 13.67 23.37
C MET A 1 -6.27 12.43 23.71
N ASP A 2 -7.33 12.19 22.99
CA ASP A 2 -8.11 10.96 23.13
C ASP A 2 -7.36 9.80 22.46
N ARG A 3 -6.96 8.79 23.27
CA ARG A 3 -6.23 7.59 22.82
C ARG A 3 -7.12 6.35 22.82
N THR A 4 -8.43 6.51 22.84
CA THR A 4 -9.37 5.38 22.93
C THR A 4 -9.29 4.44 21.71
N HIS A 5 -8.91 4.95 20.54
CA HIS A 5 -8.75 4.16 19.30
C HIS A 5 -7.48 3.31 19.22
N ILE A 6 -6.54 3.49 20.19
CA ILE A 6 -5.26 2.73 20.24
C ILE A 6 -5.30 1.66 21.34
N LYS A 7 -6.31 1.65 22.19
CA LYS A 7 -6.42 0.68 23.30
C LYS A 7 -6.89 -0.67 22.76
N SER A 8 -6.23 -1.74 23.20
CA SER A 8 -6.72 -3.12 22.98
C SER A 8 -8.14 -3.25 23.55
N LYS A 9 -9.00 -4.00 22.87
CA LYS A 9 -10.37 -4.30 23.36
C LYS A 9 -10.36 -4.97 24.74
N TYR A 10 -9.27 -5.68 25.08
CA TYR A 10 -9.03 -6.27 26.40
C TYR A 10 -8.75 -5.23 27.50
N CYS A 11 -8.50 -3.98 27.16
CA CYS A 11 -8.31 -2.88 28.10
C CYS A 11 -9.55 -1.97 28.26
N LEU A 12 -10.69 -2.37 27.68
CA LEU A 12 -11.96 -1.63 27.69
C LEU A 12 -13.01 -2.36 28.51
N SER A 13 -14.14 -1.71 28.77
CA SER A 13 -15.32 -2.32 29.43
C SER A 13 -15.88 -3.54 28.67
N SER A 14 -15.52 -3.70 27.38
CA SER A 14 -15.87 -4.84 26.53
C SER A 14 -14.95 -6.08 26.72
N ALA A 15 -14.02 -6.05 27.67
CA ALA A 15 -13.00 -7.11 27.84
C ALA A 15 -13.61 -8.50 28.06
N LYS A 16 -14.69 -8.62 28.85
CA LYS A 16 -15.44 -9.89 29.04
C LYS A 16 -15.91 -10.45 27.70
N LYS A 17 -16.67 -9.68 26.93
CA LYS A 17 -17.20 -10.11 25.63
C LYS A 17 -16.08 -10.46 24.64
N THR A 18 -14.98 -9.72 24.66
CA THR A 18 -13.83 -10.01 23.80
C THR A 18 -13.14 -11.31 24.18
N LEU A 19 -13.10 -11.65 25.50
CA LEU A 19 -12.59 -12.93 25.96
C LEU A 19 -13.53 -14.08 25.58
N GLU A 20 -14.85 -13.92 25.72
CA GLU A 20 -15.86 -14.89 25.27
C GLU A 20 -15.68 -15.22 23.79
N GLU A 21 -15.64 -14.20 22.92
CA GLU A 21 -15.45 -14.36 21.47
C GLU A 21 -14.13 -15.08 21.16
N LEU A 22 -13.05 -14.75 21.87
CA LEU A 22 -11.74 -15.42 21.70
C LEU A 22 -11.82 -16.90 22.10
N ILE A 23 -12.40 -17.19 23.27
CA ILE A 23 -12.50 -18.57 23.79
C ILE A 23 -13.43 -19.41 22.91
N GLU A 24 -14.51 -18.82 22.39
CA GLU A 24 -15.39 -19.50 21.42
C GLU A 24 -14.66 -19.89 20.14
N ASP A 25 -13.76 -19.03 19.64
CA ASP A 25 -13.03 -19.27 18.40
C ASP A 25 -11.80 -20.18 18.56
N ILE A 26 -11.29 -20.38 19.78
CA ILE A 26 -10.13 -21.23 20.02
C ILE A 26 -10.49 -22.71 19.77
N SER A 27 -9.69 -23.33 18.87
CA SER A 27 -9.69 -24.77 18.63
C SER A 27 -8.40 -25.39 19.18
N ALA A 28 -8.38 -25.71 20.44
CA ALA A 28 -7.24 -26.34 21.13
C ALA A 28 -7.73 -27.42 22.08
N LYS A 29 -6.86 -28.43 22.40
CA LYS A 29 -7.13 -29.43 23.38
C LYS A 29 -7.00 -28.91 24.82
N TYR A 30 -6.09 -27.97 25.00
CA TYR A 30 -5.82 -27.29 26.26
C TYR A 30 -5.77 -25.78 26.05
N ILE A 31 -6.33 -25.03 27.00
CA ILE A 31 -6.24 -23.56 27.04
C ILE A 31 -5.58 -23.19 28.37
N LEU A 32 -4.49 -22.41 28.27
CA LEU A 32 -3.84 -21.78 29.42
C LEU A 32 -4.12 -20.28 29.36
N PHE A 33 -4.79 -19.77 30.39
CA PHE A 33 -5.10 -18.34 30.49
C PHE A 33 -4.49 -17.78 31.81
N SER A 34 -3.61 -16.79 31.68
CA SER A 34 -2.99 -16.13 32.83
C SER A 34 -3.66 -14.79 33.07
N TYR A 35 -4.09 -14.55 34.30
CA TYR A 35 -4.70 -13.28 34.71
C TYR A 35 -4.36 -12.96 36.17
N ASN A 36 -4.03 -11.68 36.45
CA ASN A 36 -3.70 -11.22 37.79
C ASN A 36 -4.92 -10.59 38.50
N ASN A 37 -4.96 -10.64 39.83
CA ASN A 37 -6.11 -10.16 40.61
C ASN A 37 -6.08 -8.65 40.88
N THR A 38 -5.74 -7.81 39.93
CA THR A 38 -5.63 -6.35 40.08
C THR A 38 -6.98 -5.62 40.27
N GLN A 39 -8.06 -6.34 40.58
CA GLN A 39 -9.40 -5.77 40.78
C GLN A 39 -9.50 -4.73 41.90
N GLN A 40 -8.62 -4.76 42.91
CA GLN A 40 -8.67 -3.86 44.06
C GLN A 40 -7.92 -2.53 43.87
N LYS A 41 -7.31 -2.28 42.73
CA LYS A 41 -6.67 -0.98 42.43
C LYS A 41 -7.69 0.08 42.10
N ALA A 42 -7.95 0.94 43.07
CA ALA A 42 -8.69 2.20 42.90
C ALA A 42 -7.86 3.24 42.11
N ASN A 43 -7.42 2.91 40.89
CA ASN A 43 -6.81 3.87 39.99
C ASN A 43 -7.60 3.92 38.67
N SER A 44 -8.17 5.09 38.40
CA SER A 44 -9.05 5.46 37.31
C SER A 44 -8.50 5.28 35.88
N ARG A 45 -7.41 4.52 35.68
CA ARG A 45 -6.73 4.39 34.38
C ARG A 45 -7.05 3.10 33.58
N SER A 46 -7.73 2.12 34.15
CA SER A 46 -8.14 0.90 33.43
C SER A 46 -9.58 0.54 33.79
N ASN A 47 -10.46 0.61 32.79
CA ASN A 47 -11.87 0.19 32.91
C ASN A 47 -12.12 -1.28 32.58
N ALA A 48 -11.05 -2.05 32.27
CA ALA A 48 -11.15 -3.46 31.97
C ALA A 48 -11.12 -4.26 33.28
N ARG A 49 -12.25 -4.85 33.62
CA ARG A 49 -12.38 -5.74 34.78
C ARG A 49 -13.10 -6.99 34.35
N ILE A 50 -12.43 -8.11 34.48
CA ILE A 50 -13.05 -9.43 34.34
C ILE A 50 -12.85 -10.10 35.70
N SER A 51 -13.93 -10.50 36.34
CA SER A 51 -13.87 -11.22 37.61
C SER A 51 -13.44 -12.69 37.39
N ASP A 52 -12.94 -13.32 38.43
CA ASP A 52 -12.55 -14.72 38.36
C ASP A 52 -13.72 -15.63 38.05
N SER A 53 -14.90 -15.30 38.60
CA SER A 53 -16.15 -16.02 38.30
C SER A 53 -16.51 -15.91 36.81
N GLU A 54 -16.30 -14.73 36.19
CA GLU A 54 -16.54 -14.54 34.75
C GLU A 54 -15.53 -15.29 33.90
N ILE A 55 -14.23 -15.31 34.30
CA ILE A 55 -13.20 -16.08 33.61
C ILE A 55 -13.50 -17.56 33.69
N LEU A 56 -13.88 -18.07 34.88
CA LEU A 56 -14.27 -19.47 35.09
C LEU A 56 -15.48 -19.84 34.24
N GLU A 57 -16.57 -19.05 34.28
CA GLU A 57 -17.76 -19.26 33.47
C GLU A 57 -17.45 -19.38 31.97
N ILE A 58 -16.61 -18.48 31.44
CA ILE A 58 -16.21 -18.49 30.04
C ILE A 58 -15.39 -19.73 29.69
N LEU A 59 -14.43 -20.15 30.54
CA LEU A 59 -13.57 -21.31 30.28
C LEU A 59 -14.32 -22.64 30.50
N GLU A 60 -15.17 -22.70 31.51
CA GLU A 60 -16.01 -23.89 31.83
C GLU A 60 -17.00 -24.22 30.72
N SER A 61 -17.41 -23.20 29.93
CA SER A 61 -18.22 -23.42 28.72
C SER A 61 -17.51 -24.33 27.69
N LYS A 62 -16.18 -24.41 27.73
CA LYS A 62 -15.36 -25.26 26.83
C LYS A 62 -14.93 -26.58 27.46
N GLY A 63 -14.68 -26.60 28.75
CA GLY A 63 -14.11 -27.80 29.40
C GLY A 63 -14.00 -27.72 30.89
N GLU A 64 -13.17 -28.60 31.45
CA GLU A 64 -12.88 -28.66 32.89
C GLU A 64 -11.73 -27.68 33.18
N VAL A 65 -11.92 -26.83 34.21
CA VAL A 65 -10.98 -25.78 34.55
C VAL A 65 -10.32 -26.06 35.90
N THR A 66 -8.99 -26.00 35.92
CA THR A 66 -8.18 -26.05 37.15
C THR A 66 -7.48 -24.72 37.30
N VAL A 67 -7.53 -24.09 38.47
CA VAL A 67 -6.87 -22.83 38.77
C VAL A 67 -5.62 -23.07 39.61
N PHE A 68 -4.48 -22.54 39.14
CA PHE A 68 -3.23 -22.52 39.86
C PHE A 68 -2.96 -21.11 40.32
N GLU A 69 -2.69 -20.92 41.60
CA GLU A 69 -2.37 -19.62 42.20
C GLU A 69 -0.95 -19.61 42.75
N LYS A 70 -0.27 -18.46 42.59
CA LYS A 70 1.03 -18.23 43.18
C LYS A 70 1.15 -16.79 43.65
N ASP A 71 1.64 -16.62 44.89
CA ASP A 71 1.92 -15.30 45.44
C ASP A 71 2.98 -14.58 44.57
N PHE A 72 2.70 -13.36 44.25
CA PHE A 72 3.55 -12.52 43.40
C PHE A 72 3.95 -11.23 44.16
N ASN A 73 5.25 -11.03 44.33
CA ASN A 73 5.78 -9.77 44.86
C ASN A 73 5.96 -8.77 43.69
N PRO A 74 5.13 -7.74 43.61
CA PRO A 74 5.27 -6.77 42.53
C PRO A 74 6.56 -5.96 42.67
N PHE A 75 7.26 -5.76 41.55
CA PHE A 75 8.32 -4.75 41.45
C PHE A 75 7.69 -3.37 41.62
N THR A 76 7.77 -2.83 42.85
CA THR A 76 7.23 -1.49 43.16
C THR A 76 8.34 -0.45 43.18
N VAL A 77 8.40 0.35 42.12
CA VAL A 77 8.93 1.71 42.20
C VAL A 77 7.74 2.64 42.49
N GLY A 78 7.45 2.88 43.79
CA GLY A 78 6.39 3.80 44.21
C GLY A 78 5.32 3.18 45.11
N LYS A 79 5.12 3.79 46.27
CA LYS A 79 4.20 3.48 47.38
C LYS A 79 2.83 2.93 46.93
N THR A 80 2.64 1.62 46.92
CA THR A 80 1.32 1.01 47.04
C THR A 80 1.50 -0.38 47.65
N ASN A 81 1.15 -0.55 48.91
CA ASN A 81 0.99 -1.85 49.56
C ASN A 81 -0.30 -2.46 49.04
N ILE A 82 -0.19 -3.55 48.30
CA ILE A 82 -1.32 -4.43 47.95
C ILE A 82 -1.08 -5.70 48.76
N GLU A 83 -1.92 -5.93 49.75
CA GLU A 83 -1.96 -7.21 50.45
C GLU A 83 -2.60 -8.25 49.54
N ASN A 84 -1.99 -9.46 49.48
CA ASN A 84 -2.47 -10.61 48.73
C ASN A 84 -2.48 -10.48 47.17
N HIS A 85 -1.39 -10.06 46.60
CA HIS A 85 -1.23 -10.04 45.14
C HIS A 85 -0.87 -11.45 44.64
N THR A 86 -1.80 -12.12 43.92
CA THR A 86 -1.58 -13.46 43.34
C THR A 86 -1.64 -13.41 41.81
N GLU A 87 -0.74 -14.15 41.16
CA GLU A 87 -0.88 -14.51 39.75
C GLU A 87 -1.61 -15.86 39.66
N ARG A 88 -2.54 -15.93 38.70
CA ARG A 88 -3.37 -17.14 38.51
C ARG A 88 -3.26 -17.59 37.07
N ILE A 89 -3.19 -18.92 36.95
CA ILE A 89 -3.23 -19.62 35.67
C ILE A 89 -4.46 -20.50 35.69
N PHE A 90 -5.38 -20.22 34.77
CA PHE A 90 -6.54 -21.04 34.51
C PHE A 90 -6.17 -22.05 33.42
N PHE A 91 -6.18 -23.32 33.77
CA PHE A 91 -5.94 -24.43 32.87
C PHE A 91 -7.26 -25.09 32.53
N CYS A 92 -7.67 -25.00 31.24
CA CYS A 92 -8.91 -25.63 30.77
C CYS A 92 -8.59 -26.84 29.86
N GLU A 93 -9.10 -28.00 30.23
CA GLU A 93 -9.11 -29.19 29.38
C GLU A 93 -10.43 -29.27 28.60
N VAL A 94 -10.37 -29.09 27.27
CA VAL A 94 -11.55 -28.93 26.42
C VAL A 94 -12.26 -30.29 26.19
N LYS A 95 -13.51 -30.43 26.70
CA LYS A 95 -14.29 -31.69 26.67
C LYS A 95 -14.70 -32.20 25.29
N LYS A 96 -14.80 -31.34 24.26
CA LYS A 96 -15.23 -31.67 22.89
C LYS A 96 -14.20 -31.32 21.83
N PHE A 97 -12.92 -31.62 22.08
CA PHE A 97 -11.89 -31.39 21.07
C PHE A 97 -11.92 -32.51 20.02
N LYS A 98 -12.53 -32.27 18.86
CA LYS A 98 -12.49 -33.16 17.71
C LYS A 98 -11.36 -32.73 16.76
N LYS A 99 -10.35 -33.62 16.61
CA LYS A 99 -9.20 -33.42 15.71
C LYS A 99 -9.61 -33.13 14.25
N ASP A 100 -10.81 -33.56 13.86
CA ASP A 100 -11.38 -33.38 12.52
C ASP A 100 -11.87 -31.94 12.22
N ASP A 101 -12.16 -31.15 13.26
CA ASP A 101 -12.63 -29.79 13.05
C ASP A 101 -11.52 -28.85 12.51
N ARG A 102 -10.24 -29.18 12.79
CA ARG A 102 -9.11 -28.46 12.15
C ARG A 102 -9.06 -28.69 10.65
N LYS A 103 -9.27 -29.92 10.19
CA LYS A 103 -9.30 -30.26 8.77
C LYS A 103 -10.51 -29.64 8.07
N LYS A 104 -11.67 -29.61 8.76
CA LYS A 104 -12.87 -28.93 8.23
C LYS A 104 -12.72 -27.42 8.17
N LYS A 105 -12.20 -26.77 9.24
CA LYS A 105 -11.91 -25.33 9.23
C LYS A 105 -10.83 -24.96 8.19
N GLN A 106 -9.77 -25.76 8.07
CA GLN A 106 -8.76 -25.55 7.03
C GLN A 106 -9.35 -25.75 5.61
N LYS A 107 -10.19 -26.78 5.43
CA LYS A 107 -10.89 -27.01 4.16
C LYS A 107 -11.91 -25.92 3.85
N GLN A 108 -12.68 -25.45 4.85
CA GLN A 108 -13.59 -24.31 4.68
C GLN A 108 -12.86 -22.99 4.45
N ASN A 109 -11.73 -22.75 5.12
CA ASN A 109 -10.89 -21.59 4.87
C ASN A 109 -10.22 -21.65 3.49
N LYS A 110 -9.82 -22.85 3.03
CA LYS A 110 -9.32 -23.07 1.69
C LYS A 110 -10.42 -22.84 0.65
N ILE A 111 -11.62 -23.40 0.87
CA ILE A 111 -12.79 -23.18 0.00
C ILE A 111 -13.23 -21.72 0.01
N LYS A 112 -13.24 -21.03 1.18
CA LYS A 112 -13.52 -19.59 1.24
C LYS A 112 -12.47 -18.76 0.53
N LYS A 113 -11.18 -19.17 0.60
CA LYS A 113 -10.08 -18.53 -0.10
C LYS A 113 -10.18 -18.79 -1.62
N GLU A 114 -10.50 -20.01 -2.03
CA GLU A 114 -10.74 -20.39 -3.42
C GLU A 114 -11.99 -19.72 -3.99
N ASN A 115 -13.09 -19.65 -3.25
CA ASN A 115 -14.30 -18.91 -3.65
C ASN A 115 -14.05 -17.41 -3.72
N LYS A 116 -13.29 -16.83 -2.80
CA LYS A 116 -12.89 -15.43 -2.86
C LYS A 116 -11.97 -15.15 -4.04
N LEU A 117 -11.04 -16.07 -4.35
CA LEU A 117 -10.20 -16.00 -5.55
C LEU A 117 -11.04 -16.14 -6.82
N PHE A 118 -12.02 -17.04 -6.84
CA PHE A 118 -12.98 -17.22 -7.93
C PHE A 118 -13.89 -15.99 -8.11
N GLU A 119 -14.38 -15.39 -7.03
CA GLU A 119 -15.14 -14.13 -7.06
C GLU A 119 -14.28 -12.94 -7.51
N ILE A 120 -13.00 -12.90 -7.12
CA ILE A 120 -12.03 -11.89 -7.55
C ILE A 120 -11.75 -12.06 -9.05
N ASN A 121 -11.55 -13.29 -9.52
CA ASN A 121 -11.30 -13.59 -10.94
C ASN A 121 -12.52 -13.30 -11.81
N ASN A 122 -13.74 -13.32 -11.26
CA ASN A 122 -14.98 -13.00 -11.97
C ASN A 122 -15.39 -11.51 -11.86
N LYS A 123 -14.83 -10.74 -10.93
CA LYS A 123 -14.97 -9.28 -10.92
C LYS A 123 -13.94 -8.69 -11.87
N GLU A 124 -14.32 -8.47 -13.13
CA GLU A 124 -13.47 -7.77 -14.08
C GLU A 124 -13.06 -6.40 -13.51
N LYS A 125 -11.80 -6.28 -13.11
CA LYS A 125 -11.21 -4.98 -12.84
C LYS A 125 -11.27 -4.16 -14.14
N LYS A 126 -12.05 -3.09 -14.14
CA LYS A 126 -11.93 -2.09 -15.21
C LYS A 126 -10.59 -1.39 -15.05
N LEU A 127 -9.77 -1.42 -16.11
CA LEU A 127 -8.52 -0.70 -16.12
C LEU A 127 -8.75 0.76 -15.74
N SER A 128 -8.12 1.22 -14.68
CA SER A 128 -8.24 2.57 -14.15
C SER A 128 -6.87 3.22 -14.04
N GLN A 129 -6.75 4.40 -14.66
CA GLN A 129 -5.54 5.20 -14.53
C GLN A 129 -5.46 5.79 -13.12
N SER A 130 -4.29 5.69 -12.49
CA SER A 130 -4.02 6.35 -11.22
C SER A 130 -4.28 7.88 -11.32
N PRO A 131 -4.85 8.51 -10.28
CA PRO A 131 -4.96 9.97 -10.21
C PRO A 131 -3.59 10.63 -9.99
N LEU A 132 -2.59 9.86 -9.57
CA LEU A 132 -1.23 10.31 -9.32
C LEU A 132 -0.42 10.22 -10.61
N ASN A 133 -0.05 11.36 -11.18
CA ASN A 133 0.73 11.39 -12.41
C ASN A 133 2.22 11.25 -12.08
N TYR A 134 2.65 10.03 -11.86
CA TYR A 134 4.06 9.71 -11.62
C TYR A 134 4.79 9.52 -12.95
N THR A 135 6.02 10.02 -13.04
CA THR A 135 6.84 9.93 -14.26
C THR A 135 7.05 8.47 -14.65
N GLY A 136 6.94 8.14 -15.93
CA GLY A 136 7.10 6.75 -16.41
C GLY A 136 5.84 5.87 -16.26
N GLY A 137 4.67 6.43 -15.87
CA GLY A 137 3.46 5.65 -15.61
C GLY A 137 3.04 4.71 -16.75
N LYS A 138 2.90 3.42 -16.47
CA LYS A 138 2.69 2.31 -17.43
C LYS A 138 1.23 2.09 -17.86
N PHE A 139 0.30 2.99 -17.51
CA PHE A 139 -1.13 2.77 -17.78
C PHE A 139 -1.44 2.39 -19.23
N LYS A 140 -0.79 3.04 -20.19
CA LYS A 140 -1.00 2.76 -21.63
C LYS A 140 -0.46 1.39 -22.07
N LEU A 141 0.49 0.83 -21.35
CA LEU A 141 1.15 -0.44 -21.63
C LEU A 141 0.53 -1.62 -20.87
N LEU A 142 -0.41 -1.37 -19.93
CA LEU A 142 -0.94 -2.42 -19.04
C LEU A 142 -1.42 -3.67 -19.78
N LYS A 143 -2.15 -3.51 -20.88
CA LYS A 143 -2.65 -4.66 -21.64
C LYS A 143 -1.49 -5.54 -22.13
N LYS A 144 -0.47 -4.93 -22.74
CA LYS A 144 0.71 -5.65 -23.25
C LYS A 144 1.51 -6.29 -22.11
N ILE A 145 1.69 -5.57 -20.99
CA ILE A 145 2.38 -6.08 -19.79
C ILE A 145 1.63 -7.31 -19.26
N PHE A 146 0.31 -7.20 -19.06
CA PHE A 146 -0.50 -8.29 -18.49
C PHE A 146 -0.62 -9.51 -19.44
N GLU A 147 -0.54 -9.31 -20.75
CA GLU A 147 -0.45 -10.40 -21.71
C GLU A 147 0.83 -11.23 -21.53
N LYS A 148 1.90 -10.66 -21.02
CA LYS A 148 3.18 -11.34 -20.76
C LYS A 148 3.27 -11.97 -19.37
N ILE A 149 2.44 -11.57 -18.42
CA ILE A 149 2.45 -12.11 -17.05
C ILE A 149 1.62 -13.40 -16.98
N PRO A 150 2.09 -14.44 -16.28
CA PRO A 150 1.32 -15.67 -16.06
C PRO A 150 0.01 -15.40 -15.29
N LYS A 151 -0.99 -16.26 -15.48
CA LYS A 151 -2.32 -16.09 -14.84
C LYS A 151 -2.43 -16.72 -13.45
N ASP A 152 -1.49 -17.58 -13.08
CA ASP A 152 -1.47 -18.36 -11.84
C ASP A 152 -0.84 -17.62 -10.64
N ILE A 153 -0.85 -16.29 -10.67
CA ILE A 153 -0.24 -15.44 -9.65
C ILE A 153 -1.19 -15.25 -8.47
N GLU A 154 -0.75 -15.66 -7.29
CA GLU A 154 -1.46 -15.42 -6.03
C GLU A 154 -0.96 -14.13 -5.35
N ILE A 155 0.36 -13.87 -5.37
CA ILE A 155 0.98 -12.70 -4.75
C ILE A 155 1.76 -11.94 -5.81
N PHE A 156 1.36 -10.69 -6.02
CA PHE A 156 1.98 -9.79 -6.99
C PHE A 156 2.69 -8.64 -6.26
N TYR A 157 3.97 -8.48 -6.52
CA TYR A 157 4.76 -7.36 -6.03
C TYR A 157 4.95 -6.35 -7.16
N ASP A 158 4.53 -5.11 -6.94
CA ASP A 158 4.81 -3.94 -7.78
C ASP A 158 5.94 -3.16 -7.13
N ILE A 159 7.17 -3.44 -7.57
CA ILE A 159 8.40 -2.86 -7.01
C ILE A 159 8.77 -1.62 -7.84
N PHE A 160 9.13 -0.52 -7.19
CA PHE A 160 9.13 0.84 -7.77
C PHE A 160 7.72 1.26 -8.20
N CYS A 161 6.73 1.05 -7.33
CA CYS A 161 5.32 1.12 -7.72
C CYS A 161 4.86 2.52 -8.16
N GLY A 162 5.57 3.59 -7.79
CA GLY A 162 5.26 4.96 -8.17
C GLY A 162 3.79 5.30 -7.97
N GLY A 163 3.11 5.81 -8.99
CA GLY A 163 1.67 6.07 -8.96
C GLY A 163 0.78 4.83 -8.91
N PHE A 164 1.34 3.64 -8.76
CA PHE A 164 0.68 2.35 -8.61
C PHE A 164 -0.27 1.97 -9.76
N ASN A 165 0.08 2.33 -10.99
CA ASN A 165 -0.75 2.01 -12.15
C ASN A 165 -0.80 0.51 -12.46
N VAL A 166 0.29 -0.22 -12.23
CA VAL A 166 0.36 -1.66 -12.53
C VAL A 166 -0.34 -2.45 -11.43
N GLY A 167 0.08 -2.30 -10.17
CA GLY A 167 -0.48 -3.04 -9.06
C GLY A 167 -1.98 -2.79 -8.84
N ALA A 168 -2.47 -1.54 -9.00
CA ALA A 168 -3.89 -1.22 -8.85
C ALA A 168 -4.78 -1.93 -9.89
N ASN A 169 -4.22 -2.33 -11.03
CA ASN A 169 -4.94 -2.96 -12.13
C ASN A 169 -4.67 -4.46 -12.25
N PHE A 170 -3.68 -4.99 -11.52
CA PHE A 170 -3.39 -6.42 -11.57
C PHE A 170 -4.38 -7.21 -10.69
N ASN A 171 -4.82 -8.36 -11.21
CA ASN A 171 -5.76 -9.23 -10.50
C ASN A 171 -5.01 -10.42 -9.87
N ALA A 172 -4.77 -10.35 -8.55
CA ALA A 172 -4.14 -11.41 -7.77
C ALA A 172 -4.85 -11.55 -6.42
N GLY A 173 -4.56 -12.60 -5.68
CA GLY A 173 -5.07 -12.75 -4.30
C GLY A 173 -4.56 -11.65 -3.38
N ARG A 174 -3.30 -11.24 -3.58
CA ARG A 174 -2.65 -10.16 -2.85
C ARG A 174 -1.77 -9.34 -3.77
N VAL A 175 -1.80 -8.00 -3.64
CA VAL A 175 -0.91 -7.08 -4.34
C VAL A 175 -0.11 -6.26 -3.32
N ILE A 176 1.20 -6.18 -3.51
CA ILE A 176 2.11 -5.47 -2.60
C ILE A 176 2.85 -4.40 -3.40
N GLY A 177 2.58 -3.13 -3.12
CA GLY A 177 3.31 -1.99 -3.69
C GLY A 177 4.51 -1.63 -2.83
N ILE A 178 5.68 -1.50 -3.44
CA ILE A 178 6.93 -1.13 -2.78
C ILE A 178 7.51 0.10 -3.48
N ASP A 179 7.84 1.13 -2.71
CA ASP A 179 8.55 2.32 -3.19
C ASP A 179 9.36 2.95 -2.04
N LYS A 180 10.48 3.57 -2.38
CA LYS A 180 11.30 4.29 -1.40
C LYS A 180 10.75 5.66 -1.04
N ASN A 181 9.81 6.20 -1.82
CA ASN A 181 9.17 7.48 -1.54
C ASN A 181 8.12 7.32 -0.44
N LYS A 182 8.47 7.76 0.76
CA LYS A 182 7.64 7.63 1.96
C LYS A 182 6.30 8.33 1.81
N GLU A 183 6.29 9.58 1.37
CA GLU A 183 5.08 10.39 1.23
C GLU A 183 4.10 9.77 0.22
N LEU A 184 4.63 9.19 -0.84
CA LEU A 184 3.84 8.49 -1.83
C LEU A 184 3.19 7.22 -1.25
N ILE A 185 3.95 6.41 -0.53
CA ILE A 185 3.46 5.18 0.11
C ILE A 185 2.41 5.50 1.18
N GLU A 186 2.63 6.53 2.00
CA GLU A 186 1.65 6.99 2.99
C GLU A 186 0.35 7.45 2.32
N LEU A 187 0.44 8.20 1.21
CA LEU A 187 -0.73 8.61 0.44
C LEU A 187 -1.48 7.43 -0.17
N LEU A 188 -0.79 6.45 -0.75
CA LEU A 188 -1.42 5.25 -1.31
C LEU A 188 -2.13 4.42 -0.22
N ASP A 189 -1.50 4.25 0.94
CA ASP A 189 -2.10 3.55 2.07
C ASP A 189 -3.28 4.32 2.69
N PHE A 190 -3.22 5.65 2.70
CA PHE A 190 -4.34 6.52 3.05
C PHE A 190 -5.51 6.32 2.05
N LEU A 191 -5.29 6.43 0.74
CA LEU A 191 -6.32 6.31 -0.29
C LEU A 191 -7.02 4.95 -0.25
N LYS A 192 -6.29 3.86 -0.03
CA LYS A 192 -6.84 2.51 0.11
C LYS A 192 -7.91 2.40 1.21
N LYS A 193 -7.76 3.17 2.29
CA LYS A 193 -8.64 3.14 3.47
C LYS A 193 -9.87 4.03 3.33
N GLN A 194 -9.96 4.85 2.26
CA GLN A 194 -11.00 5.86 2.12
C GLN A 194 -12.30 5.30 1.55
N ASN A 195 -13.41 5.85 2.02
CA ASN A 195 -14.65 5.88 1.24
C ASN A 195 -14.60 7.09 0.31
N TYR A 196 -14.78 6.87 -1.00
CA TYR A 196 -14.63 7.94 -1.99
C TYR A 196 -15.57 9.13 -1.73
N GLU A 197 -16.83 8.87 -1.43
CA GLU A 197 -17.84 9.93 -1.25
C GLU A 197 -17.53 10.81 -0.03
N LYS A 198 -16.98 10.24 1.03
CA LYS A 198 -16.53 10.99 2.22
C LYS A 198 -15.28 11.80 1.89
N LEU A 199 -14.30 11.18 1.24
CA LEU A 199 -13.07 11.85 0.83
C LEU A 199 -13.33 13.01 -0.13
N GLU A 200 -14.22 12.84 -1.10
CA GLU A 200 -14.60 13.88 -2.06
C GLU A 200 -15.15 15.12 -1.32
N LYS A 201 -16.06 14.93 -0.36
CA LYS A 201 -16.59 16.03 0.47
C LYS A 201 -15.50 16.74 1.28
N GLU A 202 -14.54 16.01 1.81
CA GLU A 202 -13.42 16.61 2.54
C GLU A 202 -12.49 17.41 1.62
N ILE A 203 -12.23 16.90 0.42
CA ILE A 203 -11.49 17.61 -0.63
C ILE A 203 -12.22 18.92 -0.99
N GLU A 204 -13.53 18.86 -1.22
CA GLU A 204 -14.34 20.04 -1.58
C GLU A 204 -14.31 21.11 -0.48
N LYS A 205 -14.46 20.73 0.79
CA LYS A 205 -14.31 21.66 1.91
C LYS A 205 -12.93 22.35 1.94
N LYS A 206 -11.88 21.61 1.57
CA LYS A 206 -10.53 22.20 1.50
C LYS A 206 -10.36 23.09 0.27
N ILE A 207 -10.94 22.74 -0.87
CA ILE A 207 -10.99 23.60 -2.07
C ILE A 207 -11.66 24.94 -1.72
N GLU A 208 -12.79 24.91 -1.05
CA GLU A 208 -13.52 26.09 -0.57
C GLU A 208 -12.68 26.90 0.43
N TYR A 209 -12.10 26.25 1.45
CA TYR A 209 -11.28 26.89 2.49
C TYR A 209 -10.09 27.67 1.90
N TYR A 210 -9.40 27.09 0.90
CA TYR A 210 -8.29 27.77 0.23
C TYR A 210 -8.76 28.72 -0.89
N GLY A 211 -10.04 28.72 -1.24
CA GLY A 211 -10.58 29.48 -2.38
C GLY A 211 -10.05 29.02 -3.74
N LEU A 212 -9.61 27.75 -3.84
CA LEU A 212 -9.14 27.15 -5.09
C LEU A 212 -10.28 27.03 -6.11
N SER A 213 -9.95 26.93 -7.39
CA SER A 213 -10.98 26.73 -8.43
C SER A 213 -11.65 25.36 -8.30
N ASN A 214 -12.94 25.32 -8.66
CA ASN A 214 -13.71 24.09 -8.83
C ASN A 214 -14.42 24.15 -10.19
N SER A 215 -13.67 23.79 -11.25
CA SER A 215 -14.21 23.84 -12.61
C SER A 215 -15.26 22.78 -12.88
N PHE A 216 -15.39 21.78 -12.03
CA PHE A 216 -16.46 20.79 -12.08
C PHE A 216 -17.83 21.41 -11.80
N GLU A 217 -17.90 22.34 -10.84
CA GLU A 217 -19.15 23.01 -10.47
C GLU A 217 -19.38 24.28 -11.30
N ASN A 218 -18.35 25.12 -11.44
CA ASN A 218 -18.52 26.47 -11.96
C ASN A 218 -18.12 26.64 -13.44
N GLY A 219 -17.42 25.65 -14.03
CA GLY A 219 -16.84 25.77 -15.35
C GLY A 219 -15.60 26.69 -15.38
N TYR A 220 -14.94 26.78 -16.54
CA TYR A 220 -13.73 27.61 -16.71
C TYR A 220 -14.05 29.11 -16.84
N GLU A 221 -15.17 29.44 -17.47
CA GLU A 221 -15.59 30.81 -17.74
C GLU A 221 -15.82 31.62 -16.46
N TYR A 222 -16.35 30.96 -15.40
CA TYR A 222 -16.51 31.58 -14.08
C TYR A 222 -15.22 32.17 -13.53
N TYR A 223 -14.08 31.57 -13.88
CA TYR A 223 -12.74 31.99 -13.44
C TYR A 223 -12.06 32.91 -14.44
N GLY A 224 -12.77 33.43 -15.44
CA GLY A 224 -12.25 34.31 -16.49
C GLY A 224 -11.20 33.63 -17.37
N CYS A 225 -11.30 32.30 -17.56
CA CYS A 225 -10.35 31.55 -18.36
C CYS A 225 -11.05 30.49 -19.25
N ASN A 226 -10.27 29.87 -20.12
CA ASN A 226 -10.70 28.74 -20.93
C ASN A 226 -9.74 27.56 -20.73
N SER A 227 -10.04 26.40 -21.33
CA SER A 227 -9.24 25.19 -21.21
C SER A 227 -7.79 25.34 -21.73
N GLN A 228 -7.51 26.29 -22.62
CA GLN A 228 -6.16 26.54 -23.17
C GLN A 228 -5.30 27.35 -22.19
N ASN A 229 -5.83 28.45 -21.64
CA ASN A 229 -5.14 29.33 -20.70
C ASN A 229 -5.02 28.65 -19.33
N GLY A 230 -6.08 27.93 -18.94
CA GLY A 230 -6.16 27.15 -17.69
C GLY A 230 -6.26 28.01 -16.43
N LEU A 231 -6.36 27.36 -15.30
CA LEU A 231 -6.68 27.93 -13.99
C LEU A 231 -5.45 28.40 -13.18
N GLY A 232 -4.25 28.27 -13.75
CA GLY A 232 -3.01 28.54 -13.02
C GLY A 232 -2.90 29.95 -12.47
N LYS A 233 -3.33 30.99 -13.24
CA LYS A 233 -3.31 32.37 -12.78
C LYS A 233 -4.25 32.57 -11.59
N TYR A 234 -5.49 32.04 -11.67
CA TYR A 234 -6.47 32.13 -10.60
C TYR A 234 -6.02 31.43 -9.31
N ASN A 235 -5.39 30.25 -9.44
CA ASN A 235 -4.99 29.45 -8.29
C ASN A 235 -3.64 29.82 -7.68
N LYS A 236 -2.82 30.66 -8.32
CA LYS A 236 -1.40 30.85 -7.97
C LYS A 236 -1.16 31.16 -6.49
N GLU A 237 -1.76 32.21 -5.95
CA GLU A 237 -1.55 32.63 -4.56
C GLU A 237 -2.16 31.63 -3.57
N LYS A 238 -3.33 31.11 -3.87
CA LYS A 238 -4.07 30.12 -3.10
C LYS A 238 -3.29 28.81 -2.98
N PHE A 239 -2.68 28.39 -4.10
CA PHE A 239 -1.82 27.21 -4.15
C PHE A 239 -0.52 27.41 -3.37
N LEU A 240 0.06 28.61 -3.37
CA LEU A 240 1.25 28.89 -2.55
C LEU A 240 0.94 28.75 -1.06
N LYS A 241 -0.21 29.28 -0.61
CA LYS A 241 -0.67 29.09 0.78
C LYS A 241 -0.89 27.61 1.12
N LEU A 242 -1.59 26.87 0.26
CA LEU A 242 -1.78 25.42 0.44
C LEU A 242 -0.45 24.69 0.55
N ARG A 243 0.55 25.06 -0.27
CA ARG A 243 1.88 24.46 -0.28
C ARG A 243 2.66 24.78 1.00
N GLU A 244 2.58 26.01 1.49
CA GLU A 244 3.17 26.41 2.76
C GLU A 244 2.57 25.64 3.91
N ASP A 245 1.25 25.58 4.02
CA ASP A 245 0.55 24.84 5.08
C ASP A 245 0.92 23.34 5.08
N TYR A 246 0.99 22.74 3.90
CA TYR A 246 1.44 21.35 3.77
C TYR A 246 2.90 21.16 4.19
N ASN A 247 3.80 22.05 3.77
CA ASN A 247 5.22 21.94 4.12
C ASN A 247 5.45 22.15 5.61
N ASN A 248 4.65 23.01 6.27
CA ASN A 248 4.69 23.21 7.70
C ASN A 248 4.09 22.02 8.47
N LYS A 249 3.02 21.41 7.96
CA LYS A 249 2.34 20.27 8.58
C LYS A 249 1.85 19.30 7.52
N LYS A 250 2.62 18.22 7.32
CA LYS A 250 2.27 17.16 6.38
C LYS A 250 0.87 16.59 6.67
N ASN A 251 0.08 16.43 5.61
CA ASN A 251 -1.27 15.88 5.67
C ASN A 251 -1.65 15.31 4.29
N GLU A 252 -2.26 14.14 4.23
CA GLU A 252 -2.51 13.42 3.00
C GLU A 252 -3.54 14.12 2.10
N ILE A 253 -4.54 14.80 2.68
CA ILE A 253 -5.54 15.54 1.89
C ILE A 253 -4.91 16.80 1.29
N LEU A 254 -4.09 17.53 2.05
CA LEU A 254 -3.35 18.68 1.52
C LEU A 254 -2.37 18.23 0.44
N PHE A 255 -1.70 17.08 0.63
CA PHE A 255 -0.80 16.52 -0.37
C PHE A 255 -1.55 16.13 -1.66
N LEU A 256 -2.71 15.50 -1.52
CA LEU A 256 -3.55 15.14 -2.66
C LEU A 256 -3.99 16.39 -3.44
N LEU A 257 -4.41 17.46 -2.75
CA LEU A 257 -4.74 18.74 -3.37
C LEU A 257 -3.53 19.36 -4.06
N LEU A 258 -2.36 19.36 -3.44
CA LEU A 258 -1.14 19.84 -4.09
C LEU A 258 -0.87 19.10 -5.39
N ILE A 259 -1.02 17.78 -5.42
CA ILE A 259 -0.86 16.99 -6.65
C ILE A 259 -1.90 17.44 -7.69
N PHE A 260 -3.17 17.57 -7.31
CA PHE A 260 -4.26 17.88 -8.25
C PHE A 260 -4.13 19.28 -8.87
N TYR A 261 -3.58 20.24 -8.14
CA TYR A 261 -3.42 21.62 -8.58
C TYR A 261 -2.01 21.95 -9.04
N SER A 262 -1.03 21.02 -8.93
CA SER A 262 0.34 21.23 -9.39
C SER A 262 0.50 21.09 -10.90
N PHE A 263 1.63 21.56 -11.40
CA PHE A 263 2.03 21.40 -12.80
C PHE A 263 2.03 19.92 -13.20
N ASN A 264 1.25 19.57 -14.20
CA ASN A 264 1.05 18.23 -14.72
C ASN A 264 0.62 17.18 -13.66
N ASN A 265 0.07 17.58 -12.52
CA ASN A 265 -0.32 16.71 -11.41
C ASN A 265 0.84 15.82 -10.90
N GLN A 266 2.08 16.32 -10.99
CA GLN A 266 3.29 15.60 -10.62
C GLN A 266 3.59 15.71 -9.12
N ILE A 267 4.52 14.88 -8.65
CA ILE A 267 5.04 14.88 -7.29
C ILE A 267 6.52 15.22 -7.37
N ARG A 268 6.95 16.26 -6.64
CA ARG A 268 8.35 16.63 -6.51
C ARG A 268 8.62 17.30 -5.17
N PHE A 269 9.68 16.85 -4.52
CA PHE A 269 10.21 17.42 -3.29
C PHE A 269 11.61 17.97 -3.51
N ASN A 270 11.99 19.00 -2.78
CA ASN A 270 13.35 19.52 -2.74
C ASN A 270 14.22 18.73 -1.73
N LYS A 271 15.50 19.10 -1.60
CA LYS A 271 16.44 18.44 -0.66
C LYS A 271 16.03 18.52 0.82
N LYS A 272 15.14 19.48 1.17
CA LYS A 272 14.59 19.63 2.53
C LYS A 272 13.29 18.84 2.73
N ASN A 273 12.94 17.98 1.76
CA ASN A 273 11.68 17.23 1.76
C ASN A 273 10.44 18.15 1.78
N GLU A 274 10.51 19.32 1.13
CA GLU A 274 9.38 20.22 0.94
C GLU A 274 8.83 20.05 -0.48
N PHE A 275 7.50 20.03 -0.62
CA PHE A 275 6.84 20.03 -1.92
C PHE A 275 7.15 21.34 -2.66
N ASN A 276 7.67 21.27 -3.90
CA ASN A 276 8.21 22.43 -4.59
C ASN A 276 7.75 22.63 -6.04
N LEU A 277 6.72 21.89 -6.49
CA LEU A 277 6.16 22.14 -7.81
C LEU A 277 5.39 23.47 -7.87
N PRO A 278 5.37 24.12 -9.04
CA PRO A 278 4.49 25.27 -9.28
C PRO A 278 3.05 24.84 -9.48
N VAL A 279 2.13 25.80 -9.42
CA VAL A 279 0.72 25.63 -9.77
C VAL A 279 0.56 25.19 -11.23
N GLY A 280 -0.38 24.29 -11.47
CA GLY A 280 -0.74 23.77 -12.78
C GLY A 280 -1.90 24.53 -13.43
N LYS A 281 -2.27 24.08 -14.63
CA LYS A 281 -3.39 24.64 -15.41
C LYS A 281 -4.75 24.02 -15.08
N ARG A 282 -4.78 22.96 -14.30
CA ARG A 282 -5.98 22.14 -14.02
C ARG A 282 -6.30 22.14 -12.54
N ASP A 283 -7.49 21.65 -12.21
CA ASP A 283 -7.99 21.49 -10.86
C ASP A 283 -8.60 20.09 -10.66
N PHE A 284 -9.35 19.90 -9.57
CA PHE A 284 -10.07 18.67 -9.27
C PHE A 284 -11.32 18.52 -10.15
N ASN A 285 -11.13 18.43 -11.46
CA ASN A 285 -12.15 18.34 -12.48
C ASN A 285 -12.81 16.96 -12.56
N SER A 286 -13.86 16.81 -13.39
CA SER A 286 -14.64 15.59 -13.57
C SER A 286 -13.80 14.36 -13.93
N ASN A 287 -12.78 14.51 -14.78
CA ASN A 287 -11.91 13.40 -15.16
C ASN A 287 -11.05 12.90 -13.98
N LEU A 288 -10.51 13.84 -13.20
CA LEU A 288 -9.69 13.50 -12.04
C LEU A 288 -10.52 12.86 -10.92
N ARG A 289 -11.75 13.35 -10.68
CA ARG A 289 -12.75 12.73 -9.79
C ARG A 289 -13.03 11.28 -10.18
N LYS A 290 -13.29 11.02 -11.45
CA LYS A 290 -13.53 9.66 -11.99
C LYS A 290 -12.30 8.76 -11.80
N LYS A 291 -11.09 9.27 -12.07
CA LYS A 291 -9.85 8.50 -11.84
C LYS A 291 -9.68 8.14 -10.36
N LEU A 292 -9.83 9.11 -9.47
CA LEU A 292 -9.70 8.89 -8.02
C LEU A 292 -10.72 7.86 -7.51
N LYS A 293 -11.98 7.98 -7.91
CA LYS A 293 -13.04 7.03 -7.54
C LYS A 293 -12.71 5.61 -7.98
N ASN A 294 -12.37 5.43 -9.25
CA ASN A 294 -12.06 4.12 -9.79
C ASN A 294 -10.78 3.54 -9.19
N PHE A 295 -9.79 4.38 -8.91
CA PHE A 295 -8.53 3.96 -8.30
C PHE A 295 -8.74 3.44 -6.88
N ILE A 296 -9.47 4.18 -6.03
CA ILE A 296 -9.83 3.75 -4.67
C ILE A 296 -10.60 2.42 -4.73
N TYR A 297 -11.56 2.31 -5.62
CA TYR A 297 -12.30 1.06 -5.83
C TYR A 297 -11.36 -0.10 -6.16
N ASN A 298 -10.44 0.06 -7.12
CA ASN A 298 -9.49 -0.98 -7.51
C ASN A 298 -8.55 -1.38 -6.36
N LEU A 299 -8.10 -0.43 -5.52
CA LEU A 299 -7.27 -0.70 -4.35
C LEU A 299 -7.97 -1.59 -3.30
N GLN A 300 -9.29 -1.55 -3.26
CA GLN A 300 -10.12 -2.28 -2.28
C GLN A 300 -10.65 -3.62 -2.80
N LEU A 301 -10.56 -3.88 -4.10
CA LEU A 301 -11.03 -5.13 -4.71
C LEU A 301 -10.21 -6.36 -4.29
N VAL A 302 -8.91 -6.16 -4.02
CA VAL A 302 -7.97 -7.22 -3.63
C VAL A 302 -7.25 -6.84 -2.34
N GLU A 303 -6.62 -7.81 -1.68
CA GLU A 303 -5.76 -7.51 -0.53
C GLU A 303 -4.53 -6.74 -1.01
N THR A 304 -4.58 -5.41 -0.92
CA THR A 304 -3.46 -4.53 -1.28
C THR A 304 -2.67 -4.13 -0.04
N LYS A 305 -1.35 -4.14 -0.11
CA LYS A 305 -0.44 -3.64 0.95
C LYS A 305 0.59 -2.70 0.34
N PHE A 306 1.03 -1.73 1.14
CA PHE A 306 2.10 -0.81 0.75
C PHE A 306 3.25 -0.89 1.73
N GLN A 307 4.48 -0.82 1.23
CA GLN A 307 5.70 -0.87 2.03
C GLN A 307 6.68 0.22 1.56
N ASN A 308 7.08 1.09 2.48
CA ASN A 308 8.13 2.06 2.21
C ASN A 308 9.49 1.39 2.44
N MET A 309 10.14 1.00 1.34
CA MET A 309 11.43 0.31 1.41
C MET A 309 12.18 0.42 0.08
N ASP A 310 13.52 0.33 0.13
CA ASP A 310 14.32 0.14 -1.07
C ASP A 310 14.26 -1.34 -1.51
N PHE A 311 14.36 -1.61 -2.82
CA PHE A 311 14.34 -2.99 -3.34
C PHE A 311 15.48 -3.85 -2.77
N ARG A 312 16.60 -3.23 -2.38
CA ARG A 312 17.76 -3.92 -1.78
C ARG A 312 17.44 -4.52 -0.41
N ASP A 313 16.46 -3.93 0.29
CA ASP A 313 16.01 -4.35 1.64
C ASP A 313 14.98 -5.48 1.60
N ILE A 314 14.53 -5.89 0.42
CA ILE A 314 13.57 -6.99 0.27
C ILE A 314 14.24 -8.31 0.69
N ASN A 315 13.76 -8.91 1.77
CA ASN A 315 14.25 -10.19 2.25
C ASN A 315 13.63 -11.35 1.45
N LEU A 316 14.37 -11.84 0.43
CA LEU A 316 13.95 -12.93 -0.44
C LEU A 316 13.75 -14.26 0.32
N GLU A 317 14.42 -14.47 1.47
CA GLU A 317 14.30 -15.68 2.29
C GLU A 317 12.86 -15.87 2.82
N ARG A 318 12.14 -14.78 3.03
CA ARG A 318 10.77 -14.77 3.56
C ARG A 318 9.70 -14.86 2.48
N ILE A 319 10.09 -14.92 1.21
CA ILE A 319 9.17 -14.95 0.08
C ILE A 319 8.97 -16.38 -0.38
N ASN A 320 7.73 -16.84 -0.37
CA ASN A 320 7.37 -18.09 -1.03
C ASN A 320 7.38 -17.84 -2.55
N SER A 321 8.26 -18.50 -3.28
CA SER A 321 8.39 -18.35 -4.74
C SER A 321 7.21 -18.96 -5.50
N GLU A 322 6.49 -19.91 -4.89
CA GLU A 322 5.33 -20.53 -5.51
C GLU A 322 4.20 -19.51 -5.68
N ASN A 323 3.74 -19.31 -6.89
CA ASN A 323 2.68 -18.36 -7.25
C ASN A 323 2.96 -16.88 -6.89
N THR A 324 4.23 -16.52 -6.65
CA THR A 324 4.68 -15.14 -6.46
C THR A 324 5.25 -14.59 -7.76
N PHE A 325 4.96 -13.32 -8.01
CA PHE A 325 5.46 -12.59 -9.17
C PHE A 325 5.96 -11.21 -8.78
N PHE A 326 7.12 -10.83 -9.35
CA PHE A 326 7.71 -9.50 -9.19
C PHE A 326 7.57 -8.73 -10.50
N TYR A 327 6.94 -7.57 -10.44
CA TYR A 327 7.00 -6.56 -11.49
C TYR A 327 7.87 -5.41 -11.01
N LEU A 328 8.81 -4.97 -11.86
CA LEU A 328 9.74 -3.92 -11.55
C LEU A 328 9.75 -2.87 -12.66
N ASP A 329 9.63 -1.59 -12.28
CA ASP A 329 9.70 -0.44 -13.18
C ASP A 329 10.63 0.63 -12.58
N PRO A 330 11.95 0.37 -12.54
CA PRO A 330 12.94 1.27 -11.96
C PRO A 330 13.08 2.56 -12.78
N PRO A 331 13.72 3.59 -12.26
CA PRO A 331 14.21 4.69 -13.10
C PRO A 331 15.17 4.12 -14.15
N TYR A 332 15.08 4.62 -15.39
CA TYR A 332 15.88 4.06 -16.49
C TYR A 332 17.23 4.76 -16.61
N LEU A 333 18.30 3.97 -16.80
CA LEU A 333 19.64 4.48 -16.98
C LEU A 333 19.75 5.43 -18.18
N LEU A 334 19.10 5.10 -19.31
CA LEU A 334 19.10 5.88 -20.53
C LEU A 334 17.98 6.95 -20.59
N GLY A 335 17.03 6.91 -19.68
CA GLY A 335 15.80 7.73 -19.71
C GLY A 335 15.81 8.93 -18.76
N GLN A 336 16.95 9.35 -18.25
CA GLN A 336 17.04 10.45 -17.29
C GLN A 336 16.44 11.74 -17.86
N ALA A 337 15.14 11.93 -17.61
CA ALA A 337 14.58 13.26 -17.68
C ALA A 337 15.26 14.09 -16.58
N SER A 338 15.87 15.20 -16.95
CA SER A 338 16.62 16.16 -16.14
C SER A 338 15.85 16.79 -14.95
N TYR A 339 14.76 16.18 -14.49
CA TYR A 339 13.83 16.73 -13.49
C TYR A 339 13.98 16.19 -12.07
N ASN A 340 14.79 15.13 -11.87
CA ASN A 340 15.07 14.61 -10.52
C ASN A 340 16.50 14.97 -10.10
N GLU A 341 16.69 16.23 -9.74
CA GLU A 341 17.98 16.76 -9.25
C GLU A 341 18.52 16.04 -7.98
N ASN A 342 17.69 15.20 -7.31
CA ASN A 342 18.03 14.66 -6.01
C ASN A 342 18.32 13.14 -5.96
N ASN A 343 18.03 12.34 -7.02
CA ASN A 343 18.31 10.91 -7.05
C ASN A 343 18.44 10.45 -8.51
N SER A 344 19.59 10.68 -9.12
CA SER A 344 19.92 10.09 -10.42
C SER A 344 20.15 8.60 -10.24
N TRP A 345 19.41 7.76 -11.00
CA TRP A 345 19.68 6.34 -11.12
C TRP A 345 21.05 6.16 -11.77
N THR A 346 21.94 5.48 -11.09
CA THR A 346 23.33 5.29 -11.51
C THR A 346 23.56 3.91 -12.11
N GLU A 347 24.70 3.70 -12.77
CA GLU A 347 25.12 2.37 -13.21
C GLU A 347 25.27 1.39 -12.03
N ASN A 348 25.63 1.87 -10.84
CA ASN A 348 25.70 1.02 -9.65
C ASN A 348 24.32 0.58 -9.21
N ASP A 349 23.31 1.48 -9.26
CA ASP A 349 21.94 1.12 -8.95
C ASP A 349 21.39 0.09 -9.96
N GLU A 350 21.71 0.25 -11.25
CA GLU A 350 21.36 -0.72 -12.28
C GLU A 350 22.01 -2.09 -11.99
N LYS A 351 23.32 -2.13 -11.73
CA LYS A 351 24.06 -3.36 -11.39
C LYS A 351 23.51 -4.03 -10.12
N ASP A 352 23.15 -3.27 -9.10
CA ASP A 352 22.55 -3.81 -7.87
C ASP A 352 21.18 -4.43 -8.15
N LEU A 353 20.37 -3.78 -9.00
CA LEU A 353 19.07 -4.29 -9.40
C LEU A 353 19.20 -5.61 -10.17
N LEU A 354 20.12 -5.67 -11.13
CA LEU A 354 20.37 -6.86 -11.92
C LEU A 354 20.84 -8.04 -11.05
N LYS A 355 21.73 -7.79 -10.07
CA LYS A 355 22.13 -8.80 -9.06
C LYS A 355 20.95 -9.25 -8.18
N PHE A 356 20.06 -8.32 -7.79
CA PHE A 356 18.86 -8.67 -7.05
C PHE A 356 17.96 -9.61 -7.88
N LEU A 357 17.80 -9.38 -9.17
CA LEU A 357 17.03 -10.21 -10.08
C LEU A 357 17.70 -11.58 -10.35
N GLU A 358 19.01 -11.68 -10.39
CA GLU A 358 19.74 -12.96 -10.41
C GLU A 358 19.37 -13.81 -9.19
N ARG A 359 19.40 -13.22 -7.98
CA ARG A 359 18.97 -13.90 -6.76
C ARG A 359 17.49 -14.29 -6.78
N CYS A 360 16.62 -13.48 -7.38
CA CYS A 360 15.22 -13.86 -7.59
C CYS A 360 15.12 -15.09 -8.49
N ASN A 361 15.90 -15.14 -9.57
CA ASN A 361 15.94 -16.27 -10.51
C ASN A 361 16.45 -17.55 -9.85
N GLU A 362 17.53 -17.49 -9.07
CA GLU A 362 18.06 -18.61 -8.27
C GLU A 362 16.99 -19.21 -7.34
N ARG A 363 16.13 -18.35 -6.79
CA ARG A 363 15.02 -18.74 -5.91
C ARG A 363 13.74 -19.10 -6.65
N LYS A 364 13.77 -19.16 -8.00
CA LYS A 364 12.61 -19.46 -8.86
C LYS A 364 11.45 -18.46 -8.69
N ILE A 365 11.73 -17.24 -8.29
CA ILE A 365 10.75 -16.16 -8.29
C ILE A 365 10.65 -15.62 -9.72
N ARG A 366 9.45 -15.69 -10.30
CA ARG A 366 9.19 -15.15 -11.64
C ARG A 366 9.15 -13.63 -11.58
N PHE A 367 9.77 -12.98 -12.57
CA PHE A 367 9.75 -11.53 -12.64
C PHE A 367 9.57 -10.99 -14.06
N ALA A 368 9.12 -9.73 -14.13
CA ALA A 368 9.14 -8.90 -15.32
C ALA A 368 9.74 -7.54 -14.98
N LEU A 369 10.81 -7.16 -15.66
CA LEU A 369 11.50 -5.88 -15.54
C LEU A 369 11.16 -5.01 -16.74
N SER A 370 10.47 -3.88 -16.55
CA SER A 370 10.37 -2.80 -17.53
C SER A 370 11.67 -2.00 -17.58
N ASN A 371 12.21 -1.78 -18.76
CA ASN A 371 13.41 -0.95 -18.93
C ASN A 371 13.48 -0.39 -20.36
N VAL A 372 14.45 0.48 -20.62
CA VAL A 372 14.78 1.01 -21.94
C VAL A 372 16.11 0.43 -22.40
N LEU A 373 16.07 -0.31 -23.51
CA LEU A 373 17.27 -0.91 -24.09
C LEU A 373 18.03 0.06 -24.98
N GLU A 374 17.30 0.95 -25.69
CA GLU A 374 17.89 1.97 -26.54
C GLU A 374 17.13 3.31 -26.42
N HIS A 375 17.86 4.41 -26.37
CA HIS A 375 17.29 5.75 -26.37
C HIS A 375 18.22 6.73 -27.11
N LYS A 376 17.73 7.37 -28.16
CA LYS A 376 18.48 8.37 -28.96
C LYS A 376 19.84 7.85 -29.45
N GLY A 377 19.88 6.61 -29.92
CA GLY A 377 21.10 5.96 -30.43
C GLY A 377 22.12 5.53 -29.36
N LYS A 378 21.74 5.56 -28.08
CA LYS A 378 22.53 4.99 -26.99
C LYS A 378 21.90 3.67 -26.54
N GLU A 379 22.70 2.62 -26.41
CA GLU A 379 22.28 1.32 -25.88
C GLU A 379 22.59 1.19 -24.38
N ASN A 380 21.73 0.45 -23.65
CA ASN A 380 21.99 -0.02 -22.30
C ASN A 380 22.76 -1.35 -22.36
N GLU A 381 24.06 -1.28 -22.62
CA GLU A 381 24.94 -2.45 -22.74
C GLU A 381 24.90 -3.33 -21.47
N ILE A 382 24.81 -2.69 -20.30
CA ILE A 382 24.74 -3.40 -19.01
C ILE A 382 23.55 -4.34 -18.97
N LEU A 383 22.36 -3.84 -19.35
CA LEU A 383 21.13 -4.64 -19.39
C LEU A 383 21.18 -5.71 -20.47
N LYS A 384 21.70 -5.37 -21.66
CA LYS A 384 21.79 -6.28 -22.82
C LYS A 384 22.69 -7.48 -22.52
N ASP A 385 23.91 -7.22 -22.04
CA ASP A 385 24.88 -8.26 -21.68
C ASP A 385 24.36 -9.15 -20.57
N TRP A 386 23.70 -8.54 -19.56
CA TRP A 386 23.09 -9.28 -18.47
C TRP A 386 21.97 -10.21 -18.95
N CYS A 387 21.09 -9.77 -19.86
CA CYS A 387 20.06 -10.61 -20.43
C CYS A 387 20.65 -11.80 -21.20
N LEU A 388 21.68 -11.56 -22.02
CA LEU A 388 22.36 -12.60 -22.79
C LEU A 388 23.02 -13.62 -21.87
N LYS A 389 23.77 -13.16 -20.86
CA LYS A 389 24.48 -14.03 -19.92
C LYS A 389 23.52 -14.97 -19.16
N ASN A 390 22.34 -14.48 -18.78
CA ASN A 390 21.37 -15.23 -17.99
C ASN A 390 20.29 -15.94 -18.84
N ASN A 391 20.33 -15.84 -20.17
CA ASN A 391 19.32 -16.36 -21.09
C ASN A 391 17.89 -15.84 -20.76
N PHE A 392 17.78 -14.56 -20.39
CA PHE A 392 16.47 -13.94 -20.15
C PHE A 392 15.81 -13.47 -21.44
N PHE A 393 14.48 -13.42 -21.40
CA PHE A 393 13.66 -13.09 -22.57
C PHE A 393 13.42 -11.59 -22.64
N ILE A 394 13.79 -10.97 -23.78
CA ILE A 394 13.55 -9.57 -24.07
C ILE A 394 12.28 -9.46 -24.91
N ASN A 395 11.22 -8.89 -24.36
CA ASN A 395 9.96 -8.66 -25.04
C ASN A 395 9.85 -7.18 -25.41
N GLU A 396 9.72 -6.89 -26.71
CA GLU A 396 9.55 -5.52 -27.20
C GLU A 396 8.19 -4.93 -26.78
N MET A 397 8.22 -3.69 -26.31
CA MET A 397 7.02 -2.97 -25.84
C MET A 397 6.72 -1.78 -26.77
N ASP A 398 6.61 -2.04 -28.09
CA ASP A 398 6.37 -1.00 -29.10
C ASP A 398 5.27 -0.03 -28.67
N PHE A 399 5.67 1.19 -28.32
CA PHE A 399 4.75 2.29 -28.05
C PHE A 399 5.23 3.57 -28.71
N ASN A 400 4.41 4.09 -29.65
CA ASN A 400 4.65 5.41 -30.22
C ASN A 400 4.25 6.49 -29.23
N TYR A 401 5.22 7.14 -28.61
CA TYR A 401 5.04 8.32 -27.72
C TYR A 401 4.60 9.60 -28.45
N TYR A 402 3.89 9.52 -29.57
CA TYR A 402 3.49 10.68 -30.36
C TYR A 402 2.66 11.74 -29.62
N ASN A 403 2.17 11.44 -28.41
CA ASN A 403 1.30 12.34 -27.62
C ASN A 403 1.83 12.67 -26.22
N SER A 404 3.12 12.50 -25.93
CA SER A 404 3.68 13.06 -24.70
C SER A 404 3.87 14.56 -24.87
N SER A 405 3.51 15.35 -23.86
CA SER A 405 3.49 16.83 -23.83
C SER A 405 4.86 17.50 -24.03
N TYR A 406 5.86 16.78 -24.46
CA TYR A 406 7.15 17.27 -24.90
C TYR A 406 7.14 17.40 -26.42
N GLN A 407 7.08 18.64 -26.91
CA GLN A 407 7.40 18.98 -28.29
C GLN A 407 8.90 18.68 -28.52
N VAL A 408 9.21 17.46 -28.92
CA VAL A 408 10.55 17.12 -29.39
C VAL A 408 10.66 17.67 -30.81
N LYS A 409 11.56 18.63 -31.01
CA LYS A 409 11.83 19.28 -32.32
C LYS A 409 12.36 18.29 -33.38
N ASN A 410 12.81 17.09 -33.01
CA ASN A 410 13.29 16.05 -33.93
C ASN A 410 12.43 14.79 -33.87
N LYS A 411 11.75 14.46 -34.96
CA LYS A 411 10.84 13.32 -35.12
C LYS A 411 11.55 11.94 -35.23
N ASN A 412 12.87 11.87 -35.18
CA ASN A 412 13.66 10.64 -35.43
C ASN A 412 14.30 10.05 -34.17
N THR A 413 13.80 10.33 -32.98
CA THR A 413 14.33 9.70 -31.76
C THR A 413 13.53 8.45 -31.43
N THR A 414 14.08 7.30 -31.80
CA THR A 414 13.57 5.99 -31.39
C THR A 414 13.91 5.70 -29.93
N THR A 415 12.92 5.29 -29.18
CA THR A 415 13.13 4.71 -27.84
C THR A 415 12.64 3.26 -27.89
N ARG A 416 13.50 2.35 -27.51
CA ARG A 416 13.21 0.92 -27.47
C ARG A 416 12.94 0.51 -26.03
N GLU A 417 11.66 0.47 -25.67
CA GLU A 417 11.18 0.03 -24.36
C GLU A 417 10.95 -1.48 -24.38
N VAL A 418 11.43 -2.18 -23.36
CA VAL A 418 11.39 -3.64 -23.29
C VAL A 418 10.83 -4.12 -21.93
N LEU A 419 10.29 -5.34 -21.95
CA LEU A 419 9.93 -6.09 -20.77
C LEU A 419 10.81 -7.35 -20.71
N VAL A 420 11.75 -7.38 -19.78
CA VAL A 420 12.64 -8.53 -19.58
C VAL A 420 12.00 -9.51 -18.60
N THR A 421 11.97 -10.80 -18.94
CA THR A 421 11.40 -11.86 -18.11
C THR A 421 12.37 -13.02 -17.95
N ASN A 422 12.33 -13.72 -16.81
CA ASN A 422 13.11 -14.95 -16.56
C ASN A 422 12.33 -16.23 -16.91
N PHE A 423 11.29 -16.11 -17.69
CA PHE A 423 10.46 -17.22 -18.18
C PHE A 423 9.98 -16.93 -19.61
N SER A 424 9.78 -17.98 -20.39
CA SER A 424 9.10 -17.92 -21.69
C SER A 424 7.60 -18.04 -21.49
N LYS A 425 6.83 -17.32 -22.32
CA LYS A 425 5.38 -17.47 -22.39
C LYS A 425 4.96 -17.79 -23.82
#